data_058316b6d08b38be8298a67962e4144f
#
_entry.id   058316b6d08b38be8298a67962e4144f
#
_cell.length_a   1.000
_cell.length_b   1.000
_cell.length_c   1.000
_cell.angle_alpha   90.00
_cell.angle_beta   90.00
_cell.angle_gamma   90.00
#
_symmetry.space_group_name_H-M   'P 1'
#
loop_
_entity.id
_entity.type
_entity.pdbx_description
1 polymer ?
#
loop_
_entity_poly.entity_id
_entity_poly.type
_entity_poly.pdbx_seq_one_letter_code
_entity_poly.pdbx_strand_id
1 'polypeptide(L)'
;MKKPTEDIFMRFLQGCCSEEELIMVKSWVDSSEDNASELFHMKRAYQRMQIAAISDEQTEQALNKMLDKCHVEEETITPFYRIGWLKYAAVLVITLLVGAGIMYKAGLFVPAPETLIAYGDNIKELTLADGTRVWLNKGAELRYPKDFESDERHVTLEGEGYFEVAKDAKKPFVVKGEVMTVRVLGTKFNFKSHKASHTAEVSLIEGSVGVKHTSAEDMVLLSPGQKAEINTDRMLKISEINASVAALWHDNLIHLNQTNVNAIARTIEEVYGMKVIVKAGVDLERTYSGVVPYRGSVDSLM
;
A
#
# COMPACT_ATOMS: atom_id res chain seq x y z
N MET A 1 -34.95 -18.57 -15.37
CA MET A 1 -34.63 -19.09 -16.70
C MET A 1 -34.73 -20.61 -16.66
N LYS A 2 -35.14 -21.31 -17.74
CA LYS A 2 -35.28 -22.77 -17.69
C LYS A 2 -33.90 -23.42 -17.74
N LYS A 3 -33.59 -24.32 -16.78
CA LYS A 3 -32.30 -25.04 -16.72
C LYS A 3 -32.18 -25.90 -17.99
N PRO A 4 -31.01 -25.88 -18.70
CA PRO A 4 -30.75 -26.79 -19.82
C PRO A 4 -30.89 -28.25 -19.38
N THR A 5 -31.26 -29.13 -20.29
CA THR A 5 -31.40 -30.58 -20.01
C THR A 5 -29.99 -31.24 -19.87
N GLU A 6 -29.92 -32.37 -19.19
CA GLU A 6 -28.65 -33.10 -18.99
C GLU A 6 -27.95 -33.44 -20.32
N ASP A 7 -28.72 -33.74 -21.37
CA ASP A 7 -28.19 -34.02 -22.71
C ASP A 7 -27.49 -32.80 -23.33
N ILE A 8 -27.99 -31.60 -23.09
CA ILE A 8 -27.36 -30.35 -23.58
C ILE A 8 -26.06 -30.10 -22.82
N PHE A 9 -26.04 -30.35 -21.50
CA PHE A 9 -24.80 -30.23 -20.72
C PHE A 9 -23.75 -31.25 -21.15
N MET A 10 -24.15 -32.49 -21.44
CA MET A 10 -23.22 -33.53 -21.93
C MET A 10 -22.61 -33.15 -23.28
N ARG A 11 -23.42 -32.65 -24.23
CA ARG A 11 -22.92 -32.18 -25.54
C ARG A 11 -22.02 -30.97 -25.40
N PHE A 12 -22.34 -30.08 -24.46
CA PHE A 12 -21.47 -28.94 -24.14
C PHE A 12 -20.09 -29.40 -23.61
N LEU A 13 -20.05 -30.34 -22.68
CA LEU A 13 -18.80 -30.88 -22.12
C LEU A 13 -17.98 -31.67 -23.16
N GLN A 14 -18.66 -32.28 -24.15
CA GLN A 14 -18.03 -32.99 -25.27
C GLN A 14 -17.57 -32.05 -26.41
N GLY A 15 -17.94 -30.75 -26.39
CA GLY A 15 -17.64 -29.80 -27.45
C GLY A 15 -18.49 -29.97 -28.71
N CYS A 16 -19.64 -30.66 -28.64
CA CYS A 16 -20.53 -31.02 -29.77
C CYS A 16 -21.87 -30.28 -29.73
N CYS A 17 -21.94 -29.11 -29.09
CA CYS A 17 -23.14 -28.26 -29.01
C CYS A 17 -23.42 -27.51 -30.33
N SER A 18 -24.72 -27.33 -30.65
CA SER A 18 -25.13 -26.37 -31.66
C SER A 18 -25.00 -24.93 -31.11
N GLU A 19 -24.99 -23.92 -32.02
CA GLU A 19 -24.96 -22.52 -31.62
C GLU A 19 -26.11 -22.11 -30.69
N GLU A 20 -27.30 -22.62 -30.94
CA GLU A 20 -28.50 -22.37 -30.12
C GLU A 20 -28.36 -22.95 -28.70
N GLU A 21 -27.84 -24.19 -28.58
CA GLU A 21 -27.55 -24.83 -27.31
C GLU A 21 -26.47 -24.14 -26.52
N LEU A 22 -25.42 -23.66 -27.20
CA LEU A 22 -24.32 -22.88 -26.60
C LEU A 22 -24.82 -21.57 -25.99
N ILE A 23 -25.68 -20.84 -26.73
CA ILE A 23 -26.33 -19.61 -26.24
C ILE A 23 -27.21 -19.92 -25.01
N MET A 24 -27.94 -21.03 -25.03
CA MET A 24 -28.79 -21.43 -23.91
C MET A 24 -27.99 -21.75 -22.65
N VAL A 25 -26.89 -22.49 -22.77
CA VAL A 25 -26.01 -22.82 -21.64
C VAL A 25 -25.35 -21.52 -21.12
N LYS A 26 -24.85 -20.67 -22.00
CA LYS A 26 -24.21 -19.39 -21.62
C LYS A 26 -25.16 -18.47 -20.88
N SER A 27 -26.37 -18.26 -21.41
CA SER A 27 -27.36 -17.42 -20.77
C SER A 27 -27.87 -17.98 -19.43
N TRP A 28 -27.89 -19.31 -19.26
CA TRP A 28 -28.21 -19.95 -17.98
C TRP A 28 -27.07 -19.71 -16.96
N VAL A 29 -25.80 -19.84 -17.36
CA VAL A 29 -24.65 -19.57 -16.52
C VAL A 29 -24.61 -18.11 -16.07
N ASP A 30 -24.84 -17.16 -16.99
CA ASP A 30 -24.80 -15.73 -16.71
C ASP A 30 -25.99 -15.28 -15.81
N SER A 31 -27.01 -16.12 -15.62
CA SER A 31 -28.19 -15.78 -14.80
C SER A 31 -28.00 -15.93 -13.30
N SER A 32 -26.96 -16.63 -12.81
CA SER A 32 -26.62 -16.80 -11.37
C SER A 32 -25.22 -17.34 -11.18
N GLU A 33 -24.51 -16.90 -10.15
CA GLU A 33 -23.21 -17.45 -9.72
C GLU A 33 -23.29 -18.93 -9.33
N ASP A 34 -24.42 -19.36 -8.76
CA ASP A 34 -24.65 -20.77 -8.41
C ASP A 34 -24.65 -21.66 -9.66
N ASN A 35 -25.22 -21.17 -10.77
CA ASN A 35 -25.26 -21.90 -12.03
C ASN A 35 -23.85 -22.05 -12.65
N ALA A 36 -23.04 -21.03 -12.54
CA ALA A 36 -21.64 -21.07 -12.97
C ALA A 36 -20.83 -22.09 -12.15
N SER A 37 -21.04 -22.12 -10.83
CA SER A 37 -20.45 -23.09 -9.91
C SER A 37 -20.89 -24.52 -10.24
N GLU A 38 -22.19 -24.72 -10.51
CA GLU A 38 -22.75 -26.06 -10.88
C GLU A 38 -22.13 -26.57 -12.18
N LEU A 39 -22.00 -25.71 -13.21
CA LEU A 39 -21.35 -26.11 -14.47
C LEU A 39 -19.87 -26.45 -14.27
N PHE A 40 -19.17 -25.70 -13.43
CA PHE A 40 -17.77 -25.94 -13.09
C PHE A 40 -17.59 -27.31 -12.42
N HIS A 41 -18.48 -27.69 -11.48
CA HIS A 41 -18.44 -28.98 -10.83
C HIS A 41 -18.72 -30.12 -11.80
N MET A 42 -19.70 -29.97 -12.70
CA MET A 42 -19.98 -30.95 -13.75
C MET A 42 -18.78 -31.14 -14.70
N LYS A 43 -18.14 -30.05 -15.12
CA LYS A 43 -16.93 -30.10 -15.97
C LYS A 43 -15.78 -30.84 -15.28
N ARG A 44 -15.55 -30.60 -14.00
CA ARG A 44 -14.51 -31.31 -13.23
C ARG A 44 -14.84 -32.82 -13.08
N ALA A 45 -16.10 -33.17 -12.84
CA ALA A 45 -16.52 -34.56 -12.75
C ALA A 45 -16.31 -35.27 -14.08
N TYR A 46 -16.74 -34.68 -15.20
CA TYR A 46 -16.54 -35.22 -16.55
C TYR A 46 -15.07 -35.43 -16.89
N GLN A 47 -14.20 -34.46 -16.60
CA GLN A 47 -12.76 -34.59 -16.79
C GLN A 47 -12.14 -35.72 -15.97
N ARG A 48 -12.58 -35.94 -14.71
CA ARG A 48 -12.15 -37.07 -13.89
C ARG A 48 -12.60 -38.41 -14.46
N MET A 49 -13.81 -38.48 -15.01
CA MET A 49 -14.29 -39.69 -15.68
C MET A 49 -13.52 -40.00 -16.96
N GLN A 50 -13.15 -39.01 -17.76
CA GLN A 50 -12.29 -39.20 -18.94
C GLN A 50 -10.91 -39.72 -18.58
N ILE A 51 -10.30 -39.19 -17.51
CA ILE A 51 -8.99 -39.65 -17.03
C ILE A 51 -9.09 -41.11 -16.50
N ALA A 52 -10.17 -41.46 -15.80
CA ALA A 52 -10.39 -42.82 -15.31
C ALA A 52 -10.76 -43.83 -16.41
N ALA A 53 -11.22 -43.36 -17.56
CA ALA A 53 -11.57 -44.22 -18.72
C ALA A 53 -10.39 -44.57 -19.63
N ILE A 54 -9.22 -43.98 -19.40
CA ILE A 54 -7.96 -44.36 -20.06
C ILE A 54 -7.53 -45.69 -19.40
N SER A 55 -7.72 -46.79 -20.10
CA SER A 55 -7.36 -48.10 -19.56
C SER A 55 -5.84 -48.21 -19.38
N ASP A 56 -5.41 -48.88 -18.30
CA ASP A 56 -3.98 -49.17 -18.01
C ASP A 56 -3.28 -49.83 -19.23
N GLU A 57 -4.01 -50.61 -20.01
CA GLU A 57 -3.52 -51.28 -21.20
C GLU A 57 -3.13 -50.34 -22.34
N GLN A 58 -3.84 -49.19 -22.52
CA GLN A 58 -3.50 -48.17 -23.51
C GLN A 58 -2.29 -47.33 -23.06
N THR A 59 -2.16 -47.15 -21.76
CA THR A 59 -1.00 -46.44 -21.17
C THR A 59 0.28 -47.28 -21.24
N GLU A 60 0.18 -48.60 -20.99
CA GLU A 60 1.29 -49.53 -21.16
C GLU A 60 1.72 -49.68 -22.63
N GLN A 61 0.76 -49.75 -23.57
CA GLN A 61 1.07 -49.83 -24.98
C GLN A 61 1.73 -48.53 -25.51
N ALA A 62 1.29 -47.35 -25.01
CA ALA A 62 1.90 -46.08 -25.34
C ALA A 62 3.32 -45.93 -24.76
N LEU A 63 3.52 -46.41 -23.52
CA LEU A 63 4.83 -46.44 -22.84
C LEU A 63 5.80 -47.37 -23.55
N ASN A 64 5.39 -48.60 -23.90
CA ASN A 64 6.18 -49.59 -24.63
C ASN A 64 6.54 -49.07 -26.05
N LYS A 65 5.63 -48.37 -26.71
CA LYS A 65 5.88 -47.77 -28.03
C LYS A 65 6.83 -46.54 -27.94
N MET A 66 6.86 -45.85 -26.83
CA MET A 66 7.86 -44.82 -26.54
C MET A 66 9.23 -45.43 -26.20
N LEU A 67 9.28 -46.49 -25.41
CA LEU A 67 10.52 -47.19 -25.06
C LEU A 67 11.16 -47.87 -26.29
N ASP A 68 10.37 -48.45 -27.22
CA ASP A 68 10.85 -49.04 -28.49
C ASP A 68 11.41 -47.95 -29.46
N LYS A 69 10.93 -46.72 -29.35
CA LYS A 69 11.49 -45.58 -30.12
C LYS A 69 12.73 -44.99 -29.49
N CYS A 70 12.95 -45.23 -28.23
CA CYS A 70 14.19 -44.90 -27.50
C CYS A 70 15.15 -46.11 -27.66
N HIS A 71 15.57 -46.42 -28.86
CA HIS A 71 16.78 -47.21 -29.03
C HIS A 71 17.92 -46.36 -28.43
N VAL A 72 18.22 -46.64 -27.20
CA VAL A 72 19.50 -46.24 -26.61
C VAL A 72 20.54 -47.11 -27.28
N GLU A 73 21.16 -46.62 -28.37
CA GLU A 73 22.48 -47.14 -28.70
C GLU A 73 23.29 -47.03 -27.42
N GLU A 74 23.84 -48.15 -26.97
CA GLU A 74 24.83 -48.18 -25.91
C GLU A 74 26.05 -47.39 -26.39
N GLU A 75 25.92 -46.04 -26.45
CA GLU A 75 27.08 -45.20 -26.41
C GLU A 75 27.82 -45.51 -25.10
N THR A 76 28.97 -46.14 -25.26
CA THR A 76 29.93 -46.35 -24.15
C THR A 76 30.08 -45.04 -23.42
N ILE A 77 29.41 -44.93 -22.25
CA ILE A 77 29.50 -43.75 -21.38
C ILE A 77 30.96 -43.65 -20.95
N THR A 78 31.73 -42.85 -21.71
CA THR A 78 33.09 -42.47 -21.25
C THR A 78 32.89 -41.76 -19.91
N PRO A 79 33.56 -42.22 -18.82
CA PRO A 79 33.31 -41.69 -17.53
C PRO A 79 33.60 -40.17 -17.51
N PHE A 80 32.56 -39.40 -17.22
CA PHE A 80 32.47 -37.92 -17.30
C PHE A 80 33.60 -37.21 -16.51
N TYR A 81 34.29 -37.94 -15.62
CA TYR A 81 35.34 -37.36 -14.81
C TYR A 81 36.71 -37.18 -15.55
N ARG A 82 36.86 -37.65 -16.79
CA ARG A 82 38.09 -37.42 -17.60
C ARG A 82 38.14 -36.04 -18.23
N ILE A 83 37.04 -35.27 -18.18
CA ILE A 83 37.04 -33.92 -18.69
C ILE A 83 37.71 -33.01 -17.64
N GLY A 84 38.98 -32.68 -17.89
CA GLY A 84 39.81 -31.96 -16.92
C GLY A 84 39.27 -30.62 -16.43
N TRP A 85 38.38 -30.01 -17.19
CA TRP A 85 37.69 -28.75 -16.82
C TRP A 85 36.58 -28.91 -15.78
N LEU A 86 36.01 -30.13 -15.56
CA LEU A 86 35.03 -30.39 -14.50
C LEU A 86 35.62 -30.14 -13.10
N LYS A 87 36.92 -30.36 -12.91
CA LYS A 87 37.62 -30.04 -11.65
C LYS A 87 37.57 -28.53 -11.35
N TYR A 88 37.67 -27.71 -12.39
CA TYR A 88 37.60 -26.25 -12.25
C TYR A 88 36.17 -25.78 -12.10
N ALA A 89 35.18 -26.45 -12.76
CA ALA A 89 33.78 -26.18 -12.56
C ALA A 89 33.30 -26.41 -11.13
N ALA A 90 33.76 -27.52 -10.49
CA ALA A 90 33.46 -27.79 -9.07
C ALA A 90 34.02 -26.69 -8.15
N VAL A 91 35.27 -26.26 -8.39
CA VAL A 91 35.89 -25.17 -7.61
C VAL A 91 35.11 -23.86 -7.81
N LEU A 92 34.69 -23.56 -9.05
CA LEU A 92 33.90 -22.35 -9.36
C LEU A 92 32.52 -22.36 -8.67
N VAL A 93 31.82 -23.50 -8.66
CA VAL A 93 30.56 -23.66 -7.95
C VAL A 93 30.74 -23.49 -6.43
N ILE A 94 31.77 -24.08 -5.87
CA ILE A 94 32.06 -23.96 -4.42
C ILE A 94 32.39 -22.51 -4.07
N THR A 95 33.23 -21.83 -4.87
CA THR A 95 33.55 -20.41 -4.64
C THR A 95 32.31 -19.49 -4.76
N LEU A 96 31.42 -19.77 -5.71
CA LEU A 96 30.16 -19.04 -5.84
C LEU A 96 29.23 -19.29 -4.62
N LEU A 97 29.12 -20.54 -4.17
CA LEU A 97 28.30 -20.86 -2.99
C LEU A 97 28.88 -20.26 -1.70
N VAL A 98 30.21 -20.31 -1.52
CA VAL A 98 30.87 -19.66 -0.39
C VAL A 98 30.74 -18.14 -0.47
N GLY A 99 30.94 -17.55 -1.67
CA GLY A 99 30.72 -16.13 -1.91
C GLY A 99 29.28 -15.69 -1.64
N ALA A 100 28.29 -16.45 -2.13
CA ALA A 100 26.88 -16.21 -1.86
C ALA A 100 26.55 -16.35 -0.35
N GLY A 101 27.14 -17.34 0.33
CA GLY A 101 26.99 -17.52 1.78
C GLY A 101 27.59 -16.37 2.59
N ILE A 102 28.75 -15.85 2.17
CA ILE A 102 29.37 -14.67 2.79
C ILE A 102 28.51 -13.42 2.51
N MET A 103 28.03 -13.21 1.29
CA MET A 103 27.16 -12.11 0.94
C MET A 103 25.82 -12.15 1.72
N TYR A 104 25.26 -13.35 1.91
CA TYR A 104 24.06 -13.55 2.73
C TYR A 104 24.31 -13.21 4.21
N LYS A 105 25.41 -13.72 4.80
CA LYS A 105 25.80 -13.39 6.20
C LYS A 105 26.20 -11.93 6.38
N ALA A 106 26.78 -11.30 5.36
CA ALA A 106 27.13 -9.88 5.38
C ALA A 106 25.92 -8.95 5.17
N GLY A 107 24.70 -9.50 5.02
CA GLY A 107 23.49 -8.73 4.78
C GLY A 107 23.44 -8.05 3.40
N LEU A 108 24.31 -8.43 2.46
CA LEU A 108 24.35 -7.88 1.11
C LEU A 108 23.23 -8.45 0.22
N PHE A 109 22.58 -9.52 0.64
CA PHE A 109 21.41 -10.12 0.02
C PHE A 109 20.19 -9.93 0.93
N VAL A 110 19.86 -8.67 1.21
CA VAL A 110 18.56 -8.34 1.82
C VAL A 110 17.54 -8.31 0.68
N PRO A 111 16.55 -9.22 0.66
CA PRO A 111 15.47 -9.09 -0.31
C PRO A 111 14.87 -7.69 -0.14
N ALA A 112 14.64 -6.99 -1.25
CA ALA A 112 14.02 -5.68 -1.19
C ALA A 112 12.72 -5.79 -0.37
N PRO A 113 12.50 -4.95 0.65
CA PRO A 113 11.28 -5.04 1.45
C PRO A 113 10.07 -4.92 0.54
N GLU A 114 9.08 -5.79 0.76
CA GLU A 114 7.83 -5.74 0.02
C GLU A 114 7.19 -4.38 0.25
N THR A 115 7.16 -3.55 -0.80
CA THR A 115 6.64 -2.18 -0.72
C THR A 115 5.18 -2.20 -1.14
N LEU A 116 4.30 -1.79 -0.23
CA LEU A 116 2.88 -1.59 -0.48
C LEU A 116 2.64 -0.16 -0.94
N ILE A 117 1.65 0.04 -1.83
CA ILE A 117 1.26 1.34 -2.34
C ILE A 117 -0.22 1.54 -2.04
N ALA A 118 -0.54 2.62 -1.34
CA ALA A 118 -1.92 3.03 -1.10
C ALA A 118 -2.22 4.32 -1.85
N TYR A 119 -3.37 4.36 -2.52
CA TYR A 119 -3.87 5.53 -3.24
C TYR A 119 -5.10 6.09 -2.54
N GLY A 120 -5.15 7.41 -2.41
CA GLY A 120 -6.32 8.13 -1.93
C GLY A 120 -7.25 8.53 -3.09
N ASP A 121 -8.13 7.63 -3.55
CA ASP A 121 -9.16 7.98 -4.55
C ASP A 121 -10.17 8.98 -3.98
N ASN A 122 -10.47 8.84 -2.69
CA ASN A 122 -11.14 9.77 -1.80
C ASN A 122 -10.29 9.87 -0.54
N ILE A 123 -10.78 10.49 0.54
CA ILE A 123 -10.11 10.41 1.85
C ILE A 123 -10.07 8.95 2.27
N LYS A 124 -8.87 8.40 2.42
CA LYS A 124 -8.63 6.99 2.75
C LYS A 124 -7.85 6.88 4.04
N GLU A 125 -8.44 6.20 5.02
CA GLU A 125 -7.75 5.82 6.25
C GLU A 125 -7.07 4.46 6.08
N LEU A 126 -5.85 4.32 6.60
CA LEU A 126 -5.12 3.06 6.70
C LEU A 126 -4.32 3.01 8.00
N THR A 127 -4.10 1.79 8.50
CA THR A 127 -3.26 1.54 9.67
C THR A 127 -2.05 0.74 9.22
N LEU A 128 -0.86 1.24 9.53
CA LEU A 128 0.41 0.58 9.22
C LEU A 128 0.72 -0.52 10.24
N ALA A 129 1.73 -1.35 9.94
CA ALA A 129 2.12 -2.49 10.77
C ALA A 129 2.57 -2.10 12.19
N ASP A 130 3.07 -0.87 12.38
CA ASP A 130 3.49 -0.31 13.67
C ASP A 130 2.34 0.31 14.48
N GLY A 131 1.10 0.27 13.97
CA GLY A 131 -0.08 0.90 14.56
C GLY A 131 -0.23 2.40 14.22
N THR A 132 0.65 2.97 13.40
CA THR A 132 0.50 4.33 12.88
C THR A 132 -0.75 4.42 12.00
N ARG A 133 -1.60 5.42 12.26
CA ARG A 133 -2.78 5.71 11.44
C ARG A 133 -2.46 6.82 10.46
N VAL A 134 -2.86 6.63 9.22
CA VAL A 134 -2.62 7.58 8.13
C VAL A 134 -3.91 7.82 7.37
N TRP A 135 -4.24 9.07 7.14
CA TRP A 135 -5.30 9.48 6.23
C TRP A 135 -4.66 10.09 4.99
N LEU A 136 -5.02 9.59 3.84
CA LEU A 136 -4.58 10.09 2.55
C LEU A 136 -5.68 10.93 1.94
N ASN A 137 -5.34 12.14 1.50
CA ASN A 137 -6.24 13.00 0.76
C ASN A 137 -6.39 12.50 -0.68
N LYS A 138 -7.39 13.01 -1.39
CA LYS A 138 -7.66 12.66 -2.78
C LYS A 138 -6.42 12.89 -3.67
N GLY A 139 -6.06 11.88 -4.43
CA GLY A 139 -4.90 11.90 -5.33
C GLY A 139 -3.55 11.68 -4.64
N ALA A 140 -3.53 11.46 -3.31
CA ALA A 140 -2.29 11.14 -2.61
C ALA A 140 -1.88 9.67 -2.80
N GLU A 141 -0.58 9.44 -2.82
CA GLU A 141 0.05 8.13 -2.88
C GLU A 141 0.99 7.95 -1.70
N LEU A 142 0.82 6.87 -0.93
CA LEU A 142 1.73 6.47 0.15
C LEU A 142 2.39 5.15 -0.22
N ARG A 143 3.72 5.14 -0.22
CA ARG A 143 4.54 3.92 -0.34
C ARG A 143 5.12 3.57 1.02
N TYR A 144 4.90 2.36 1.48
CA TYR A 144 5.33 1.89 2.79
C TYR A 144 5.68 0.41 2.75
N PRO A 145 6.61 -0.08 3.58
CA PRO A 145 6.92 -1.50 3.67
C PRO A 145 5.78 -2.25 4.38
N LYS A 146 5.63 -3.52 4.07
CA LYS A 146 4.68 -4.40 4.76
C LYS A 146 4.97 -4.45 6.25
N ASP A 147 6.26 -4.57 6.60
CA ASP A 147 6.76 -4.57 7.98
C ASP A 147 7.96 -3.64 8.10
N PHE A 148 8.11 -2.98 9.24
CA PHE A 148 9.25 -2.11 9.51
C PHE A 148 10.38 -2.92 10.17
N GLU A 149 11.25 -3.55 9.38
CA GLU A 149 12.36 -4.37 9.90
C GLU A 149 13.63 -3.58 10.22
N SER A 150 13.84 -2.41 9.57
CA SER A 150 15.02 -1.55 9.79
C SER A 150 14.95 -0.76 11.10
N ASP A 151 16.05 -0.10 11.49
CA ASP A 151 16.14 0.75 12.68
C ASP A 151 15.24 2.00 12.61
N GLU A 152 14.74 2.32 11.44
CA GLU A 152 13.79 3.41 11.20
C GLU A 152 12.57 2.91 10.43
N ARG A 153 11.43 3.57 10.62
CA ARG A 153 10.16 3.30 9.94
C ARG A 153 10.02 4.26 8.75
N HIS A 154 10.39 3.82 7.57
CA HIS A 154 10.41 4.66 6.37
C HIS A 154 9.13 4.52 5.56
N VAL A 155 8.55 5.66 5.16
CA VAL A 155 7.46 5.75 4.19
C VAL A 155 7.73 6.89 3.22
N THR A 156 7.13 6.86 2.03
CA THR A 156 7.24 7.93 1.03
C THR A 156 5.84 8.43 0.69
N LEU A 157 5.64 9.75 0.71
CA LEU A 157 4.37 10.39 0.40
C LEU A 157 4.51 11.29 -0.83
N GLU A 158 3.56 11.15 -1.76
CA GLU A 158 3.23 12.14 -2.78
C GLU A 158 1.78 12.57 -2.58
N GLY A 159 1.50 13.87 -2.59
CA GLY A 159 0.19 14.45 -2.24
C GLY A 159 0.10 14.88 -0.78
N GLU A 160 -1.06 14.75 -0.17
CA GLU A 160 -1.34 15.19 1.20
C GLU A 160 -1.75 14.01 2.08
N GLY A 161 -1.13 13.92 3.26
CA GLY A 161 -1.44 12.91 4.26
C GLY A 161 -1.41 13.48 5.67
N TYR A 162 -2.37 13.05 6.49
CA TYR A 162 -2.39 13.29 7.93
C TYR A 162 -1.93 12.03 8.64
N PHE A 163 -1.05 12.18 9.62
CA PHE A 163 -0.38 11.09 10.31
C PHE A 163 -0.61 11.19 11.82
N GLU A 164 -1.07 10.10 12.42
CA GLU A 164 -1.01 9.85 13.85
C GLU A 164 -0.01 8.73 14.10
N VAL A 165 1.23 9.10 14.32
CA VAL A 165 2.34 8.14 14.41
C VAL A 165 2.36 7.48 15.79
N ALA A 166 2.42 6.16 15.80
CA ALA A 166 2.58 5.37 17.01
C ALA A 166 3.91 5.73 17.72
N LYS A 167 3.84 5.95 19.07
CA LYS A 167 5.00 6.38 19.87
C LYS A 167 6.03 5.25 19.96
N ASP A 168 7.22 5.51 19.43
CA ASP A 168 8.39 4.66 19.59
C ASP A 168 9.66 5.52 19.54
N ALA A 169 10.25 5.78 20.72
CA ALA A 169 11.45 6.60 20.85
C ALA A 169 12.72 5.90 20.32
N LYS A 170 12.71 4.57 20.20
CA LYS A 170 13.87 3.79 19.74
C LYS A 170 13.90 3.64 18.22
N LYS A 171 12.74 3.74 17.56
CA LYS A 171 12.57 3.52 16.13
C LYS A 171 11.84 4.69 15.48
N PRO A 172 12.57 5.72 15.05
CA PRO A 172 11.99 6.91 14.42
C PRO A 172 11.13 6.57 13.20
N PHE A 173 10.06 7.34 13.01
CA PHE A 173 9.23 7.28 11.81
C PHE A 173 9.64 8.41 10.86
N VAL A 174 9.94 8.05 9.61
CA VAL A 174 10.48 8.96 8.60
C VAL A 174 9.57 8.99 7.39
N VAL A 175 8.99 10.17 7.12
CA VAL A 175 8.22 10.41 5.90
C VAL A 175 9.08 11.17 4.91
N LYS A 176 9.34 10.55 3.77
CA LYS A 176 10.09 11.16 2.67
C LYS A 176 9.13 11.73 1.65
N GLY A 177 9.19 13.03 1.42
CA GLY A 177 8.59 13.70 0.28
C GLY A 177 9.64 13.97 -0.81
N GLU A 178 9.24 14.71 -1.85
CA GLU A 178 10.13 15.08 -2.96
C GLU A 178 11.29 15.97 -2.49
N VAL A 179 11.00 17.05 -1.79
CA VAL A 179 11.99 18.06 -1.35
C VAL A 179 12.16 18.14 0.16
N MET A 180 11.31 17.48 0.95
CA MET A 180 11.33 17.55 2.41
C MET A 180 11.30 16.14 3.01
N THR A 181 12.11 15.94 4.05
CA THR A 181 12.08 14.75 4.90
C THR A 181 11.64 15.14 6.29
N VAL A 182 10.68 14.40 6.82
CA VAL A 182 10.06 14.57 8.13
C VAL A 182 10.42 13.40 9.02
N ARG A 183 10.92 13.64 10.24
CA ARG A 183 11.31 12.61 11.22
C ARG A 183 10.62 12.84 12.55
N VAL A 184 9.96 11.82 13.08
CA VAL A 184 9.17 11.89 14.32
C VAL A 184 9.33 10.63 15.17
N LEU A 185 8.95 10.72 16.46
CA LEU A 185 8.97 9.59 17.41
C LEU A 185 7.58 9.18 17.91
N GLY A 186 6.54 9.93 17.55
CA GLY A 186 5.17 9.72 18.00
C GLY A 186 4.41 11.04 18.04
N THR A 187 3.87 11.46 16.92
CA THR A 187 3.51 12.84 16.62
C THR A 187 2.28 12.85 15.73
N LYS A 188 1.42 13.87 15.88
CA LYS A 188 0.33 14.16 14.96
C LYS A 188 0.70 15.34 14.08
N PHE A 189 0.69 15.14 12.78
CA PHE A 189 1.06 16.17 11.82
C PHE A 189 0.38 15.96 10.47
N ASN A 190 0.21 17.04 9.73
CA ASN A 190 -0.20 17.01 8.34
C ASN A 190 1.02 17.25 7.44
N PHE A 191 1.17 16.48 6.40
CA PHE A 191 2.28 16.62 5.45
C PHE A 191 1.75 16.67 4.02
N LYS A 192 2.22 17.67 3.27
CA LYS A 192 1.97 17.83 1.84
C LYS A 192 3.30 17.77 1.10
N SER A 193 3.34 17.00 0.02
CA SER A 193 4.50 16.87 -0.85
C SER A 193 4.05 16.78 -2.30
N HIS A 194 4.43 17.74 -3.11
CA HIS A 194 4.03 17.81 -4.52
C HIS A 194 5.28 17.77 -5.42
N LYS A 195 5.41 16.65 -6.13
CA LYS A 195 6.52 16.41 -7.05
C LYS A 195 6.53 17.40 -8.22
N ALA A 196 5.38 17.66 -8.81
CA ALA A 196 5.26 18.51 -9.99
C ALA A 196 5.69 19.96 -9.72
N SER A 197 5.44 20.51 -8.53
CA SER A 197 5.80 21.87 -8.13
C SER A 197 7.10 21.96 -7.33
N HIS A 198 7.70 20.82 -6.94
CA HIS A 198 8.83 20.75 -6.02
C HIS A 198 8.59 21.54 -4.73
N THR A 199 7.40 21.38 -4.15
CA THR A 199 7.00 22.03 -2.90
C THR A 199 6.67 21.02 -1.84
N ALA A 200 6.89 21.37 -0.58
CA ALA A 200 6.45 20.55 0.56
C ALA A 200 6.08 21.44 1.73
N GLU A 201 5.11 20.99 2.52
CA GLU A 201 4.64 21.67 3.72
C GLU A 201 4.35 20.64 4.81
N VAL A 202 4.84 20.88 6.03
CA VAL A 202 4.48 20.08 7.19
C VAL A 202 3.93 20.98 8.28
N SER A 203 2.80 20.60 8.84
CA SER A 203 2.10 21.30 9.93
C SER A 203 2.05 20.41 11.16
N LEU A 204 2.61 20.85 12.28
CA LEU A 204 2.69 20.10 13.51
C LEU A 204 1.49 20.39 14.41
N ILE A 205 0.74 19.34 14.77
CA ILE A 205 -0.43 19.42 15.64
C ILE A 205 -0.07 19.04 17.08
N GLU A 206 0.59 17.89 17.27
CA GLU A 206 0.96 17.38 18.60
C GLU A 206 2.31 16.69 18.54
N GLY A 207 3.14 16.88 19.58
CA GLY A 207 4.46 16.25 19.71
C GLY A 207 5.61 17.11 19.21
N SER A 208 6.56 16.51 18.48
CA SER A 208 7.72 17.19 17.92
C SER A 208 8.08 16.61 16.55
N VAL A 209 8.44 17.46 15.61
CA VAL A 209 8.80 17.09 14.24
C VAL A 209 10.17 17.66 13.88
N GLY A 210 11.08 16.78 13.47
CA GLY A 210 12.30 17.18 12.80
C GLY A 210 12.06 17.28 11.30
N VAL A 211 12.40 18.40 10.69
CA VAL A 211 12.28 18.61 9.25
C VAL A 211 13.61 19.01 8.63
N LYS A 212 13.85 18.54 7.41
CA LYS A 212 14.98 18.98 6.61
C LYS A 212 14.63 18.97 5.12
N HIS A 213 15.36 19.76 4.35
CA HIS A 213 15.38 19.56 2.90
C HIS A 213 15.97 18.19 2.59
N THR A 214 15.42 17.45 1.62
CA THR A 214 15.85 16.07 1.32
C THR A 214 17.36 15.96 1.04
N SER A 215 17.99 17.00 0.50
CA SER A 215 19.44 17.05 0.24
C SER A 215 20.28 17.68 1.37
N ALA A 216 19.66 18.15 2.47
CA ALA A 216 20.37 18.73 3.61
C ALA A 216 20.69 17.66 4.67
N GLU A 217 21.73 17.89 5.47
CA GLU A 217 22.09 17.04 6.61
C GLU A 217 21.39 17.50 7.88
N ASP A 218 21.34 18.82 8.11
CA ASP A 218 20.79 19.39 9.33
C ASP A 218 19.26 19.36 9.36
N MET A 219 18.72 19.03 10.53
CA MET A 219 17.29 19.05 10.82
C MET A 219 16.91 20.23 11.70
N VAL A 220 15.77 20.84 11.38
CA VAL A 220 15.14 21.87 12.20
C VAL A 220 13.97 21.24 12.95
N LEU A 221 13.85 21.55 14.24
CA LEU A 221 12.75 21.04 15.08
C LEU A 221 11.58 22.03 15.05
N LEU A 222 10.38 21.50 14.87
CA LEU A 222 9.12 22.23 15.00
C LEU A 222 8.49 21.95 16.36
N SER A 223 7.80 22.97 16.89
CA SER A 223 6.91 22.90 18.03
C SER A 223 5.44 22.85 17.58
N PRO A 224 4.51 22.33 18.41
CA PRO A 224 3.09 22.34 18.08
C PRO A 224 2.59 23.75 17.71
N GLY A 225 1.76 23.84 16.67
CA GLY A 225 1.30 25.11 16.12
C GLY A 225 2.26 25.76 15.13
N GLN A 226 3.36 25.09 14.76
CA GLN A 226 4.26 25.55 13.72
C GLN A 226 4.11 24.77 12.42
N LYS A 227 4.41 25.45 11.35
CA LYS A 227 4.48 24.92 9.98
C LYS A 227 5.87 25.18 9.40
N ALA A 228 6.42 24.18 8.72
CA ALA A 228 7.56 24.37 7.85
C ALA A 228 7.14 24.15 6.38
N GLU A 229 7.62 25.02 5.50
CA GLU A 229 7.34 24.94 4.07
C GLU A 229 8.63 25.10 3.25
N ILE A 230 8.71 24.36 2.15
CA ILE A 230 9.72 24.54 1.12
C ILE A 230 8.97 24.86 -0.18
N ASN A 231 9.18 26.04 -0.68
CA ASN A 231 8.62 26.53 -1.93
C ASN A 231 9.63 26.37 -3.09
N THR A 232 9.29 26.92 -4.23
CA THR A 232 10.12 26.89 -5.45
C THR A 232 11.49 27.57 -5.29
N ASP A 233 11.65 28.42 -4.30
CA ASP A 233 12.93 29.04 -3.91
C ASP A 233 13.87 28.08 -3.15
N ARG A 234 13.39 26.85 -2.82
CA ARG A 234 14.08 25.80 -2.09
C ARG A 234 14.54 26.18 -0.67
N MET A 235 14.01 27.26 -0.15
CA MET A 235 14.31 27.69 1.22
C MET A 235 13.28 27.11 2.19
N LEU A 236 13.76 26.58 3.31
CA LEU A 236 12.92 26.14 4.41
C LEU A 236 12.47 27.38 5.20
N LYS A 237 11.16 27.63 5.22
CA LYS A 237 10.54 28.71 6.02
C LYS A 237 9.69 28.10 7.12
N ILE A 238 9.74 28.70 8.31
CA ILE A 238 8.92 28.31 9.45
C ILE A 238 7.97 29.44 9.79
N SER A 239 6.72 29.13 10.04
CA SER A 239 5.68 30.08 10.45
C SER A 239 4.75 29.45 11.49
N GLU A 240 4.05 30.27 12.24
CA GLU A 240 2.99 29.84 13.13
C GLU A 240 1.70 29.59 12.34
N ILE A 241 0.94 28.56 12.75
CA ILE A 241 -0.33 28.19 12.15
C ILE A 241 -1.36 27.85 13.20
N ASN A 242 -2.62 27.86 12.76
CA ASN A 242 -3.70 27.24 13.52
C ASN A 242 -3.73 25.72 13.28
N ALA A 243 -3.23 24.95 14.25
CA ALA A 243 -3.16 23.49 14.16
C ALA A 243 -4.54 22.82 13.95
N SER A 244 -5.63 23.44 14.45
CA SER A 244 -7.01 22.95 14.29
C SER A 244 -7.45 22.94 12.83
N VAL A 245 -6.98 23.91 12.03
CA VAL A 245 -7.32 24.03 10.60
C VAL A 245 -6.53 23.02 9.77
N ALA A 246 -5.27 22.75 10.13
CA ALA A 246 -4.42 21.81 9.40
C ALA A 246 -4.97 20.36 9.40
N ALA A 247 -5.77 20.01 10.42
CA ALA A 247 -6.36 18.67 10.57
C ALA A 247 -7.80 18.57 10.01
N LEU A 248 -8.46 19.69 9.71
CA LEU A 248 -9.89 19.77 9.39
C LEU A 248 -10.31 18.87 8.22
N TRP A 249 -9.47 18.71 7.22
CA TRP A 249 -9.83 18.00 5.98
C TRP A 249 -10.04 16.48 6.17
N HIS A 250 -9.44 15.86 7.21
CA HIS A 250 -9.48 14.40 7.36
C HIS A 250 -10.67 13.90 8.17
N ASP A 251 -11.18 14.70 9.13
CA ASP A 251 -12.25 14.27 10.04
C ASP A 251 -13.45 15.24 10.11
N ASN A 252 -13.38 16.40 9.46
CA ASN A 252 -14.37 17.48 9.56
C ASN A 252 -14.57 17.99 11.00
N LEU A 253 -13.52 17.99 11.79
CA LEU A 253 -13.55 18.43 13.19
C LEU A 253 -12.57 19.56 13.43
N ILE A 254 -13.02 20.60 14.13
CA ILE A 254 -12.18 21.69 14.65
C ILE A 254 -11.72 21.30 16.05
N HIS A 255 -10.45 20.97 16.19
CA HIS A 255 -9.86 20.58 17.46
C HIS A 255 -9.43 21.81 18.26
N LEU A 256 -9.99 21.97 19.48
CA LEU A 256 -9.61 23.00 20.42
C LEU A 256 -8.79 22.35 21.54
N ASN A 257 -7.59 22.83 21.80
CA ASN A 257 -6.74 22.37 22.89
C ASN A 257 -6.24 23.57 23.69
N GLN A 258 -6.87 23.84 24.84
CA GLN A 258 -6.61 25.04 25.66
C GLN A 258 -6.59 26.32 24.80
N THR A 259 -7.52 26.40 23.85
CA THR A 259 -7.60 27.47 22.85
C THR A 259 -8.36 28.65 23.45
N ASN A 260 -7.78 29.83 23.46
CA ASN A 260 -8.45 31.04 23.97
C ASN A 260 -9.45 31.62 22.96
N VAL A 261 -10.31 32.53 23.41
CA VAL A 261 -11.38 33.12 22.59
C VAL A 261 -10.86 33.77 21.32
N ASN A 262 -9.72 34.48 21.39
CA ASN A 262 -9.14 35.11 20.21
C ASN A 262 -8.67 34.08 19.17
N ALA A 263 -8.05 32.98 19.60
CA ALA A 263 -7.64 31.91 18.71
C ALA A 263 -8.85 31.18 18.10
N ILE A 264 -9.92 30.97 18.86
CA ILE A 264 -11.18 30.42 18.34
C ILE A 264 -11.77 31.35 17.27
N ALA A 265 -11.80 32.67 17.54
CA ALA A 265 -12.29 33.66 16.56
C ALA A 265 -11.49 33.60 15.25
N ARG A 266 -10.16 33.56 15.33
CA ARG A 266 -9.28 33.38 14.14
C ARG A 266 -9.55 32.07 13.40
N THR A 267 -9.76 30.97 14.14
CA THR A 267 -10.10 29.69 13.52
C THR A 267 -11.39 29.79 12.73
N ILE A 268 -12.43 30.41 13.30
CA ILE A 268 -13.72 30.63 12.62
C ILE A 268 -13.53 31.51 11.40
N GLU A 269 -12.77 32.61 11.52
CA GLU A 269 -12.46 33.50 10.38
C GLU A 269 -11.77 32.75 9.23
N GLU A 270 -10.77 31.90 9.56
CA GLU A 270 -9.99 31.15 8.58
C GLU A 270 -10.80 30.01 7.92
N VAL A 271 -11.59 29.30 8.70
CA VAL A 271 -12.38 28.14 8.22
C VAL A 271 -13.59 28.54 7.42
N TYR A 272 -14.28 29.63 7.83
CA TYR A 272 -15.54 30.06 7.22
C TYR A 272 -15.41 31.31 6.34
N GLY A 273 -14.23 31.92 6.28
CA GLY A 273 -13.98 33.11 5.45
C GLY A 273 -14.74 34.38 5.91
N MET A 274 -15.10 34.47 7.21
CA MET A 274 -15.88 35.55 7.76
C MET A 274 -15.14 36.28 8.87
N LYS A 275 -15.49 37.54 9.13
CA LYS A 275 -14.92 38.32 10.21
C LYS A 275 -15.70 38.10 11.52
N VAL A 276 -15.00 37.71 12.58
CA VAL A 276 -15.58 37.52 13.92
C VAL A 276 -15.37 38.76 14.77
N ILE A 277 -16.44 39.28 15.36
CA ILE A 277 -16.39 40.42 16.28
C ILE A 277 -16.72 39.92 17.69
N VAL A 278 -15.72 39.90 18.56
CA VAL A 278 -15.92 39.54 19.98
C VAL A 278 -16.51 40.73 20.71
N LYS A 279 -17.66 40.52 21.38
CA LYS A 279 -18.34 41.58 22.12
C LYS A 279 -17.54 41.98 23.38
N ALA A 280 -17.67 43.23 23.80
CA ALA A 280 -17.10 43.69 25.06
C ALA A 280 -17.67 42.88 26.27
N GLY A 281 -16.79 42.58 27.22
CA GLY A 281 -17.16 41.79 28.42
C GLY A 281 -16.87 40.28 28.32
N VAL A 282 -16.40 39.81 27.16
CA VAL A 282 -15.94 38.42 27.03
C VAL A 282 -14.51 38.30 27.57
N ASP A 283 -14.27 37.32 28.44
CA ASP A 283 -12.93 37.01 28.94
C ASP A 283 -12.11 36.37 27.81
N LEU A 284 -11.17 37.12 27.26
CA LEU A 284 -10.36 36.70 26.13
C LEU A 284 -9.29 35.67 26.49
N GLU A 285 -8.91 35.59 27.75
CA GLU A 285 -7.89 34.66 28.25
C GLU A 285 -8.49 33.29 28.63
N ARG A 286 -9.80 33.20 28.73
CA ARG A 286 -10.47 31.94 29.01
C ARG A 286 -10.19 30.93 27.86
N THR A 287 -9.73 29.74 28.25
CA THR A 287 -9.39 28.67 27.31
C THR A 287 -10.48 27.59 27.26
N TYR A 288 -10.62 26.99 26.11
CA TYR A 288 -11.56 25.90 25.81
C TYR A 288 -10.81 24.71 25.24
N SER A 289 -11.25 23.50 25.61
CA SER A 289 -10.76 22.25 25.03
C SER A 289 -11.94 21.41 24.62
N GLY A 290 -11.83 20.77 23.47
CA GLY A 290 -12.88 19.90 22.91
C GLY A 290 -12.82 19.82 21.42
N VAL A 291 -13.90 19.32 20.82
CA VAL A 291 -14.03 19.11 19.38
C VAL A 291 -15.33 19.71 18.91
N VAL A 292 -15.28 20.54 17.87
CA VAL A 292 -16.43 21.19 17.25
C VAL A 292 -16.60 20.65 15.83
N PRO A 293 -17.76 20.05 15.49
CA PRO A 293 -17.98 19.57 14.13
C PRO A 293 -17.97 20.71 13.09
N TYR A 294 -17.20 20.55 12.02
CA TYR A 294 -17.29 21.42 10.86
C TYR A 294 -18.50 21.05 10.02
N ARG A 295 -19.44 21.95 9.85
CA ARG A 295 -20.70 21.69 9.12
C ARG A 295 -20.86 22.49 7.83
N GLY A 296 -19.79 23.10 7.34
CA GLY A 296 -19.80 23.88 6.09
C GLY A 296 -20.51 25.23 6.16
N SER A 297 -21.31 25.50 7.21
CA SER A 297 -21.97 26.79 7.42
C SER A 297 -22.00 27.17 8.91
N VAL A 298 -21.82 28.45 9.20
CA VAL A 298 -21.79 28.99 10.57
C VAL A 298 -23.15 28.89 11.26
N ASP A 299 -24.24 28.96 10.52
CA ASP A 299 -25.60 28.85 11.06
C ASP A 299 -25.85 27.49 11.75
N SER A 300 -25.05 26.51 11.47
CA SER A 300 -25.10 25.20 12.11
C SER A 300 -24.24 25.08 13.39
N LEU A 301 -23.45 26.10 13.71
CA LEU A 301 -22.65 26.21 14.94
C LEU A 301 -23.38 26.93 16.09
N MET A 302 -24.40 27.71 15.78
CA MET A 302 -25.27 28.41 16.74
C MET A 302 -26.52 27.57 17.05
#